data_db2c3623e9792e2c023462b91a22286c
#
_entry.id   db2c3623e9792e2c023462b91a22286c
#
_cell.length_a   1.000
_cell.length_b   1.000
_cell.length_c   1.000
_cell.angle_alpha   90.00
_cell.angle_beta   90.00
_cell.angle_gamma   90.00
#
_symmetry.space_group_name_H-M   'P 1'
#
loop_
_entity.id
_entity.type
_entity.pdbx_description
1 polymer ?
#
loop_
_entity_poly.entity_id
_entity_poly.type
_entity_poly.pdbx_seq_one_letter_code
_entity_poly.pdbx_strand_id
1 'polypeptide(L)'
;MQTPHVLTGHLAKLTTHIDAVPHAQVQYTLTLGDQELHLNPLIGQTIRLEHLGQINCSHCGRKTKKSYSQGYCFPCMQKLPQCDLCIMSPERCHFDAGTCRDEAWGKAFCMQPHIVYLANSSGLKVGITRINQMPTRWLDQGASQAMPIM
;
A
#
# COMPACT_ATOMS: atom_id res chain seq x y z
N MET A 1 28.95 -13.03 18.67
CA MET A 1 28.10 -11.86 18.46
C MET A 1 27.91 -11.70 16.96
N GLN A 2 26.70 -11.90 16.45
CA GLN A 2 26.44 -11.62 15.03
C GLN A 2 26.50 -10.11 14.83
N THR A 3 27.28 -9.66 13.86
CA THR A 3 27.30 -8.25 13.44
C THR A 3 25.88 -7.85 13.02
N PRO A 4 25.35 -6.70 13.51
CA PRO A 4 24.03 -6.26 13.12
C PRO A 4 23.99 -6.05 11.60
N HIS A 5 23.04 -6.67 10.94
CA HIS A 5 22.82 -6.48 9.52
C HIS A 5 22.13 -5.14 9.30
N VAL A 6 22.82 -4.19 8.68
CA VAL A 6 22.32 -2.83 8.44
C VAL A 6 21.97 -2.70 6.97
N LEU A 7 20.73 -2.30 6.69
CA LEU A 7 20.25 -1.92 5.36
C LEU A 7 19.97 -0.42 5.33
N THR A 8 20.29 0.24 4.23
CA THR A 8 20.06 1.67 4.05
C THR A 8 19.45 1.92 2.68
N GLY A 9 18.41 2.72 2.61
CA GLY A 9 17.74 3.05 1.35
C GLY A 9 16.44 3.82 1.53
N HIS A 10 15.80 4.14 0.44
CA HIS A 10 14.46 4.73 0.46
C HIS A 10 13.43 3.65 0.76
N LEU A 11 12.68 3.84 1.83
CA LEU A 11 11.62 2.91 2.24
C LEU A 11 10.46 2.97 1.26
N ALA A 12 10.09 1.83 0.70
CA ALA A 12 8.86 1.64 -0.06
C ALA A 12 7.74 1.07 0.82
N LYS A 13 6.54 0.99 0.25
CA LYS A 13 5.41 0.33 0.91
C LYS A 13 5.76 -1.13 1.18
N LEU A 14 5.42 -1.62 2.37
CA LEU A 14 5.48 -3.05 2.71
C LEU A 14 4.69 -3.86 1.67
N THR A 15 5.30 -4.91 1.15
CA THR A 15 4.64 -5.87 0.28
C THR A 15 4.27 -7.13 1.04
N THR A 16 3.12 -7.68 0.68
CA THR A 16 2.60 -8.90 1.27
C THR A 16 2.26 -9.90 0.18
N HIS A 17 2.52 -11.15 0.44
CA HIS A 17 2.12 -12.24 -0.44
C HIS A 17 1.75 -13.45 0.42
N ILE A 18 0.94 -14.36 -0.10
CA ILE A 18 0.54 -15.57 0.58
C ILE A 18 1.12 -16.78 -0.14
N ASP A 19 1.76 -17.67 0.61
CA ASP A 19 2.29 -18.92 0.08
C ASP A 19 1.16 -19.85 -0.37
N ALA A 20 1.48 -20.77 -1.25
CA ALA A 20 0.53 -21.78 -1.70
C ALA A 20 0.12 -22.74 -0.56
N VAL A 21 -1.13 -23.23 -0.63
CA VAL A 21 -1.63 -24.27 0.27
C VAL A 21 -0.70 -25.50 0.25
N PRO A 22 -0.56 -26.29 1.35
CA PRO A 22 -1.49 -26.39 2.48
C PRO A 22 -1.17 -25.50 3.69
N HIS A 23 -0.01 -24.87 3.73
CA HIS A 23 0.44 -24.05 4.87
C HIS A 23 0.53 -22.58 4.45
N ALA A 24 -0.59 -22.04 3.96
CA ALA A 24 -0.67 -20.66 3.51
C ALA A 24 -0.23 -19.68 4.62
N GLN A 25 0.99 -19.21 4.56
CA GLN A 25 1.54 -18.20 5.44
C GLN A 25 1.71 -16.90 4.69
N VAL A 26 1.33 -15.79 5.32
CA VAL A 26 1.58 -14.47 4.74
C VAL A 26 3.05 -14.11 4.91
N GLN A 27 3.70 -13.80 3.81
CA GLN A 27 5.08 -13.31 3.76
C GLN A 27 5.07 -11.78 3.70
N TYR A 28 5.96 -11.18 4.45
CA TYR A 28 6.11 -9.73 4.55
C TYR A 28 7.50 -9.34 4.07
N THR A 29 7.57 -8.43 3.11
CA THR A 29 8.84 -7.92 2.58
C THR A 29 8.87 -6.40 2.65
N LEU A 30 9.94 -5.88 3.22
CA LEU A 30 10.23 -4.45 3.29
C LEU A 30 11.30 -4.13 2.24
N THR A 31 11.00 -3.17 1.36
CA THR A 31 11.94 -2.74 0.32
C THR A 31 12.58 -1.41 0.70
N LEU A 32 13.92 -1.36 0.63
CA LEU A 32 14.75 -0.18 0.85
C LEU A 32 15.64 0.05 -0.37
N GLY A 33 15.22 0.94 -1.26
CA GLY A 33 15.90 1.13 -2.56
C GLY A 33 15.78 -0.11 -3.44
N ASP A 34 16.90 -0.74 -3.73
CA ASP A 34 17.05 -1.99 -4.47
C ASP A 34 17.22 -3.25 -3.59
N GLN A 35 17.15 -3.06 -2.27
CA GLN A 35 17.33 -4.12 -1.29
C GLN A 35 15.99 -4.57 -0.70
N GLU A 36 15.85 -5.87 -0.46
CA GLU A 36 14.67 -6.46 0.16
C GLU A 36 15.00 -7.09 1.51
N LEU A 37 14.15 -6.88 2.48
CA LEU A 37 14.21 -7.49 3.80
C LEU A 37 12.96 -8.32 4.05
N HIS A 38 13.11 -9.64 4.12
CA HIS A 38 12.04 -10.53 4.53
C HIS A 38 11.85 -10.45 6.05
N LEU A 39 10.64 -10.11 6.47
CA LEU A 39 10.35 -9.83 7.88
C LEU A 39 9.95 -11.07 8.67
N ASN A 40 9.43 -12.11 8.04
CA ASN A 40 8.96 -13.30 8.75
C ASN A 40 10.04 -13.95 9.65
N PRO A 41 11.31 -14.10 9.22
CA PRO A 41 12.36 -14.62 10.07
C PRO A 41 12.71 -13.74 11.29
N LEU A 42 12.28 -12.47 11.25
CA LEU A 42 12.56 -11.49 12.30
C LEU A 42 11.42 -11.37 13.32
N ILE A 43 10.35 -12.13 13.15
CA ILE A 43 9.23 -12.13 14.11
C ILE A 43 9.74 -12.56 15.49
N GLY A 44 9.44 -11.75 16.51
CA GLY A 44 9.92 -11.95 17.87
C GLY A 44 11.31 -11.37 18.15
N GLN A 45 11.99 -10.83 17.15
CA GLN A 45 13.27 -10.13 17.30
C GLN A 45 13.10 -8.62 17.41
N THR A 46 14.08 -7.93 17.95
CA THR A 46 14.12 -6.48 17.99
C THR A 46 14.79 -5.94 16.72
N ILE A 47 14.08 -5.08 15.99
CA ILE A 47 14.63 -4.34 14.86
C ILE A 47 14.69 -2.85 15.22
N ARG A 48 15.67 -2.14 14.66
CA ARG A 48 15.80 -0.69 14.79
C ARG A 48 15.56 -0.02 13.46
N LEU A 49 14.65 0.94 13.43
CA LEU A 49 14.38 1.79 12.28
C LEU A 49 14.89 3.19 12.59
N GLU A 50 15.69 3.76 11.70
CA GLU A 50 16.27 5.10 11.85
C GLU A 50 16.00 5.94 10.60
N HIS A 51 15.39 7.10 10.78
CA HIS A 51 15.14 8.05 9.71
C HIS A 51 16.34 8.99 9.57
N LEU A 52 16.98 8.98 8.41
CA LEU A 52 18.20 9.74 8.14
C LEU A 52 17.95 11.21 7.70
N GLY A 53 16.73 11.70 7.88
CA GLY A 53 16.39 13.11 7.64
C GLY A 53 16.14 13.47 6.17
N GLN A 54 16.11 12.50 5.25
CA GLN A 54 15.83 12.75 3.84
C GLN A 54 14.52 12.11 3.39
N ILE A 55 13.66 12.89 2.76
CA ILE A 55 12.41 12.43 2.17
C ILE A 55 12.47 12.69 0.67
N ASN A 56 12.22 11.66 -0.14
CA ASN A 56 12.14 11.77 -1.59
C ASN A 56 10.73 11.42 -2.07
N CYS A 57 10.28 12.11 -3.09
CA CYS A 57 9.01 11.83 -3.74
C CYS A 57 9.06 10.47 -4.44
N SER A 58 8.13 9.59 -4.15
CA SER A 58 8.03 8.25 -4.76
C SER A 58 7.73 8.26 -6.27
N HIS A 59 7.22 9.38 -6.80
CA HIS A 59 6.93 9.52 -8.21
C HIS A 59 8.08 10.18 -9.01
N CYS A 60 8.54 11.35 -8.58
CA CYS A 60 9.53 12.12 -9.35
C CYS A 60 10.95 12.10 -8.75
N GLY A 61 11.16 11.40 -7.64
CA GLY A 61 12.47 11.25 -6.99
C GLY A 61 13.01 12.50 -6.27
N ARG A 62 12.39 13.68 -6.46
CA ARG A 62 12.91 14.92 -5.87
C ARG A 62 12.87 14.89 -4.35
N LYS A 63 13.88 15.51 -3.75
CA LYS A 63 13.91 15.76 -2.31
C LYS A 63 12.76 16.70 -1.91
N THR A 64 12.10 16.40 -0.83
CA THR A 64 10.98 17.19 -0.29
C THR A 64 11.11 17.32 1.22
N LYS A 65 10.54 18.39 1.78
CA LYS A 65 10.52 18.62 3.24
C LYS A 65 9.39 17.84 3.92
N LYS A 66 8.37 17.43 3.17
CA LYS A 66 7.19 16.75 3.69
C LYS A 66 6.68 15.74 2.68
N SER A 67 6.22 14.60 3.16
CA SER A 67 5.50 13.59 2.38
C SER A 67 4.01 13.91 2.37
N TYR A 68 3.43 14.01 1.18
CA TYR A 68 1.99 14.16 0.96
C TYR A 68 1.43 12.86 0.40
N SER A 69 0.18 12.55 0.71
CA SER A 69 -0.51 11.34 0.20
C SER A 69 0.36 10.08 0.25
N GLN A 70 1.11 9.90 1.36
CA GLN A 70 1.94 8.74 1.62
C GLN A 70 3.10 8.53 0.61
N GLY A 71 3.83 9.57 0.28
CA GLY A 71 5.06 9.42 -0.49
C GLY A 71 5.33 10.48 -1.55
N TYR A 72 4.44 11.42 -1.79
CA TYR A 72 4.57 12.38 -2.88
C TYR A 72 5.06 13.77 -2.41
N CYS A 73 5.74 14.50 -3.29
CA CYS A 73 5.97 15.92 -3.09
C CYS A 73 4.69 16.70 -3.42
N PHE A 74 4.61 17.95 -2.96
CA PHE A 74 3.41 18.78 -3.14
C PHE A 74 2.96 18.91 -4.61
N PRO A 75 3.84 19.22 -5.59
CA PRO A 75 3.42 19.28 -7.00
C PRO A 75 2.88 17.96 -7.56
N CYS A 76 3.46 16.83 -7.16
CA CYS A 76 2.96 15.51 -7.59
C CYS A 76 1.61 15.21 -6.94
N MET A 77 1.46 15.49 -5.64
CA MET A 77 0.19 15.32 -4.94
C MET A 77 -0.95 16.12 -5.58
N GLN A 78 -0.66 17.33 -6.08
CA GLN A 78 -1.68 18.14 -6.73
C GLN A 78 -2.10 17.64 -8.13
N LYS A 79 -1.20 16.95 -8.85
CA LYS A 79 -1.40 16.60 -10.27
C LYS A 79 -1.78 15.15 -10.50
N LEU A 80 -1.26 14.23 -9.69
CA LEU A 80 -1.42 12.81 -9.94
C LEU A 80 -2.84 12.34 -9.62
N PRO A 81 -3.46 11.49 -10.47
CA PRO A 81 -4.80 10.98 -10.22
C PRO A 81 -4.89 10.13 -8.95
N GLN A 82 -3.87 9.34 -8.65
CA GLN A 82 -3.80 8.53 -7.42
C GLN A 82 -3.72 9.37 -6.12
N CYS A 83 -3.50 10.66 -6.23
CA CYS A 83 -3.48 11.60 -5.09
C CYS A 83 -4.78 12.41 -4.98
N ASP A 84 -5.75 12.16 -5.83
CA ASP A 84 -7.03 12.86 -5.77
C ASP A 84 -7.82 12.43 -4.52
N LEU A 85 -8.61 13.35 -3.99
CA LEU A 85 -9.42 13.11 -2.79
C LEU A 85 -10.42 11.96 -2.97
N CYS A 86 -10.93 11.76 -4.18
CA CYS A 86 -11.87 10.69 -4.48
C CYS A 86 -11.27 9.28 -4.30
N ILE A 87 -9.94 9.14 -4.28
CA ILE A 87 -9.29 7.86 -3.98
C ILE A 87 -9.58 7.40 -2.54
N MET A 88 -9.62 8.33 -1.60
CA MET A 88 -9.94 8.06 -0.19
C MET A 88 -11.42 8.25 0.14
N SER A 89 -12.13 9.01 -0.69
CA SER A 89 -13.53 9.39 -0.53
C SER A 89 -14.28 9.16 -1.84
N PRO A 90 -14.63 7.89 -2.18
CA PRO A 90 -15.23 7.54 -3.48
C PRO A 90 -16.52 8.30 -3.82
N GLU A 91 -17.24 8.75 -2.80
CA GLU A 91 -18.42 9.59 -2.96
C GLU A 91 -18.13 10.96 -3.60
N ARG A 92 -16.87 11.35 -3.64
CA ARG A 92 -16.38 12.58 -4.30
C ARG A 92 -15.88 12.33 -5.72
N CYS A 93 -16.12 11.14 -6.26
CA CYS A 93 -15.70 10.84 -7.62
C CYS A 93 -16.38 11.78 -8.60
N HIS A 94 -15.60 12.37 -9.46
CA HIS A 94 -16.05 13.33 -10.48
C HIS A 94 -15.70 12.87 -11.90
N PHE A 95 -15.54 11.56 -12.07
CA PHE A 95 -15.25 10.94 -13.36
C PHE A 95 -16.36 11.20 -14.38
N ASP A 96 -17.61 10.97 -13.99
CA ASP A 96 -18.78 11.19 -14.86
C ASP A 96 -19.02 12.66 -15.19
N ALA A 97 -18.47 13.57 -14.41
CA ALA A 97 -18.48 15.01 -14.69
C ALA A 97 -17.40 15.42 -15.71
N GLY A 98 -16.55 14.49 -16.19
CA GLY A 98 -15.48 14.78 -17.14
C GLY A 98 -14.33 15.62 -16.56
N THR A 99 -14.20 15.67 -15.24
CA THR A 99 -13.19 16.49 -14.55
C THR A 99 -12.14 15.66 -13.83
N CYS A 100 -12.10 14.33 -14.06
CA CYS A 100 -11.06 13.46 -13.54
C CYS A 100 -9.68 13.96 -13.96
N ARG A 101 -8.70 13.92 -13.06
CA ARG A 101 -7.32 14.37 -13.36
C ARG A 101 -6.67 13.62 -14.51
N ASP A 102 -7.05 12.35 -14.70
CA ASP A 102 -6.65 11.50 -15.81
C ASP A 102 -7.75 10.46 -16.06
N GLU A 103 -8.53 10.66 -17.12
CA GLU A 103 -9.68 9.80 -17.44
C GLU A 103 -9.24 8.39 -17.82
N ALA A 104 -8.14 8.25 -18.57
CA ALA A 104 -7.63 6.93 -18.98
C ALA A 104 -7.19 6.12 -17.76
N TRP A 105 -6.45 6.76 -16.85
CA TRP A 105 -6.06 6.16 -15.59
C TRP A 105 -7.29 5.85 -14.72
N GLY A 106 -8.23 6.78 -14.60
CA GLY A 106 -9.46 6.60 -13.83
C GLY A 106 -10.28 5.42 -14.33
N LYS A 107 -10.43 5.28 -15.65
CA LYS A 107 -11.11 4.15 -16.27
C LYS A 107 -10.41 2.82 -15.99
N ALA A 108 -9.10 2.78 -16.16
CA ALA A 108 -8.32 1.56 -15.93
C ALA A 108 -8.19 1.17 -14.45
N PHE A 109 -8.14 2.15 -13.55
CA PHE A 109 -7.83 1.94 -12.15
C PHE A 109 -9.06 1.99 -11.23
N CYS A 110 -9.93 2.99 -11.39
CA CYS A 110 -11.07 3.20 -10.50
C CYS A 110 -12.33 2.47 -10.98
N MET A 111 -12.63 2.52 -12.30
CA MET A 111 -13.85 1.96 -12.89
C MET A 111 -13.71 0.45 -13.15
N GLN A 112 -13.26 -0.27 -12.14
CA GLN A 112 -13.14 -1.72 -12.14
C GLN A 112 -14.22 -2.35 -11.25
N PRO A 113 -14.58 -3.61 -11.47
CA PRO A 113 -15.45 -4.34 -10.54
C PRO A 113 -14.93 -4.25 -9.10
N HIS A 114 -15.84 -4.03 -8.18
CA HIS A 114 -15.55 -3.96 -6.75
C HIS A 114 -16.17 -5.14 -6.03
N ILE A 115 -15.55 -5.54 -4.95
CA ILE A 115 -16.01 -6.60 -4.06
C ILE A 115 -16.32 -5.97 -2.70
N VAL A 116 -17.49 -6.26 -2.17
CA VAL A 116 -17.83 -6.06 -0.77
C VAL A 116 -17.43 -7.32 0.00
N TYR A 117 -16.75 -7.16 1.10
CA TYR A 117 -16.20 -8.27 1.87
C TYR A 117 -16.33 -8.07 3.38
N LEU A 118 -16.33 -9.18 4.10
CA LEU A 118 -16.09 -9.22 5.54
C LEU A 118 -14.65 -9.63 5.81
N ALA A 119 -14.00 -8.97 6.76
CA ALA A 119 -12.66 -9.33 7.21
C ALA A 119 -12.56 -9.24 8.73
N ASN A 120 -11.90 -10.24 9.33
CA ASN A 120 -11.55 -10.23 10.73
C ASN A 120 -10.07 -9.85 10.88
N SER A 121 -9.82 -8.61 11.21
CA SER A 121 -8.49 -8.09 11.51
C SER A 121 -8.43 -7.66 12.97
N SER A 122 -8.42 -6.56 13.45
CA SER A 122 -8.60 -6.17 14.86
C SER A 122 -10.07 -6.19 15.33
N GLY A 123 -10.90 -7.00 14.70
CA GLY A 123 -12.34 -7.12 14.85
C GLY A 123 -13.01 -7.29 13.48
N LEU A 124 -14.29 -7.65 13.48
CA LEU A 124 -15.05 -7.85 12.24
C LEU A 124 -15.32 -6.50 11.57
N LYS A 125 -14.96 -6.39 10.30
CA LYS A 125 -15.11 -5.19 9.47
C LYS A 125 -15.76 -5.51 8.14
N VAL A 126 -16.57 -4.59 7.65
CA VAL A 126 -17.01 -4.57 6.26
C VAL A 126 -16.09 -3.66 5.47
N GLY A 127 -15.69 -4.09 4.29
CA GLY A 127 -14.88 -3.29 3.38
C GLY A 127 -15.34 -3.43 1.93
N ILE A 128 -14.93 -2.48 1.11
CA ILE A 128 -15.07 -2.53 -0.33
C ILE A 128 -13.70 -2.31 -0.98
N THR A 129 -13.41 -3.06 -2.02
CA THR A 129 -12.16 -2.92 -2.78
C THR A 129 -12.34 -3.34 -4.22
N ARG A 130 -11.45 -2.89 -5.09
CA ARG A 130 -11.39 -3.37 -6.48
C ARG A 130 -11.00 -4.84 -6.51
N ILE A 131 -11.56 -5.59 -7.46
CA ILE A 131 -11.30 -7.02 -7.60
C ILE A 131 -9.81 -7.34 -7.75
N ASN A 132 -9.07 -6.52 -8.46
CA ASN A 132 -7.63 -6.70 -8.68
C ASN A 132 -6.75 -6.42 -7.44
N GLN A 133 -7.34 -5.92 -6.35
CA GLN A 133 -6.67 -5.73 -5.07
C GLN A 133 -6.82 -6.94 -4.13
N MET A 134 -7.47 -7.98 -4.59
CA MET A 134 -7.65 -9.21 -3.82
C MET A 134 -6.53 -10.22 -4.15
N PRO A 135 -5.93 -10.92 -3.17
CA PRO A 135 -6.18 -10.86 -1.73
C PRO A 135 -5.33 -9.78 -1.01
N THR A 136 -4.52 -9.01 -1.73
CA THR A 136 -3.54 -8.05 -1.15
C THR A 136 -4.19 -7.12 -0.12
N ARG A 137 -5.42 -6.66 -0.38
CA ARG A 137 -6.13 -5.78 0.55
C ARG A 137 -6.39 -6.44 1.91
N TRP A 138 -6.70 -7.72 1.94
CA TRP A 138 -6.89 -8.48 3.18
C TRP A 138 -5.57 -8.69 3.91
N LEU A 139 -4.51 -9.01 3.18
CA LEU A 139 -3.17 -9.22 3.72
C LEU A 139 -2.62 -7.92 4.33
N ASP A 140 -2.77 -6.80 3.63
CA ASP A 140 -2.37 -5.47 4.10
C ASP A 140 -3.11 -5.04 5.40
N GLN A 141 -4.31 -5.55 5.62
CA GLN A 141 -5.08 -5.31 6.85
C GLN A 141 -4.75 -6.28 7.98
N GLY A 142 -3.91 -7.26 7.75
CA GLY A 142 -3.62 -8.33 8.71
C GLY A 142 -4.84 -9.17 9.04
N ALA A 143 -5.71 -9.42 8.07
CA ALA A 143 -6.92 -10.21 8.29
C ALA A 143 -6.54 -11.68 8.54
N SER A 144 -7.02 -12.23 9.65
CA SER A 144 -6.91 -13.67 9.95
C SER A 144 -7.88 -14.51 9.12
N GLN A 145 -9.01 -13.93 8.75
CA GLN A 145 -10.05 -14.51 7.89
C GLN A 145 -10.72 -13.39 7.10
N ALA A 146 -11.06 -13.67 5.86
CA ALA A 146 -11.83 -12.76 5.03
C ALA A 146 -12.64 -13.53 3.99
N MET A 147 -13.80 -12.97 3.59
CA MET A 147 -14.66 -13.56 2.57
C MET A 147 -15.39 -12.47 1.78
N PRO A 148 -15.53 -12.62 0.47
CA PRO A 148 -16.41 -11.76 -0.32
C PRO A 148 -17.87 -12.08 0.03
N ILE A 149 -18.72 -11.05 0.05
CA ILE A 149 -20.17 -11.19 0.28
C ILE A 149 -20.97 -10.63 -0.91
N MET A 150 -20.37 -9.82 -1.77
CA MET A 150 -21.02 -9.27 -2.97
C MET A 150 -19.95 -8.85 -4.00
#